data_4aeef8cae05ae2b8fe920ca39f177975
#
_entry.id   4aeef8cae05ae2b8fe920ca39f177975
#
_cell.length_a   1.000
_cell.length_b   1.000
_cell.length_c   1.000
_cell.angle_alpha   90.00
_cell.angle_beta   90.00
_cell.angle_gamma   90.00
#
_symmetry.space_group_name_H-M   'P 1'
#
loop_
_entity.id
_entity.type
_entity.pdbx_description
1 polymer ?
#
loop_
_entity_poly.entity_id
_entity_poly.type
_entity_poly.pdbx_seq_one_letter_code
_entity_poly.pdbx_strand_id
1 'polypeptide(L)'
;MDDTRATRRTFEYLKCPALGKRNAAWCRPDFGQNTAMPASSFDDANVLHRTMRAFAATKAGRLLFAPTAHHLDQLLSKLTDGKRTFAGIAAGLPSVILTTTGAKSGKPRTVALLGIPHPDGVAVVAANYGGAKHPAWYHNLKANPAATVTIEGDTWDATARLATPGERDEIWTKGVEIYPGLTKEQAWAGDRHIEAFVLKR
;
A
#
# COMPACT_ATOMS: atom_id res chain seq x y z
N MET A 1 43.91 -10.42 3.92
CA MET A 1 43.57 -10.06 2.53
C MET A 1 42.08 -10.01 2.44
N ASP A 2 41.66 -8.82 2.35
CA ASP A 2 40.36 -8.24 2.59
C ASP A 2 39.50 -8.38 1.32
N ASP A 3 38.31 -8.94 1.39
CA ASP A 3 37.34 -8.87 0.31
C ASP A 3 35.95 -8.54 0.85
N THR A 4 35.84 -7.30 1.32
CA THR A 4 34.57 -6.62 1.63
C THR A 4 34.11 -5.82 0.42
N ARG A 5 33.73 -6.47 -0.68
CA ARG A 5 32.91 -5.86 -1.73
C ARG A 5 31.46 -6.28 -1.58
N ALA A 6 30.80 -5.72 -0.58
CA ALA A 6 29.35 -5.62 -0.59
C ALA A 6 28.93 -4.73 -1.77
N THR A 7 28.47 -5.37 -2.82
CA THR A 7 27.92 -4.73 -4.02
C THR A 7 26.70 -3.89 -3.62
N ARG A 8 26.90 -2.57 -3.53
CA ARG A 8 25.82 -1.60 -3.65
C ARG A 8 25.21 -1.80 -5.04
N ARG A 9 24.17 -2.58 -5.17
CA ARG A 9 23.30 -2.52 -6.33
C ARG A 9 22.50 -1.21 -6.23
N THR A 10 23.04 -0.18 -6.85
CA THR A 10 22.29 1.02 -7.19
C THR A 10 21.17 0.56 -8.12
N PHE A 11 19.94 0.57 -7.64
CA PHE A 11 18.78 0.31 -8.50
C PHE A 11 18.62 1.52 -9.42
N GLU A 12 19.16 1.43 -10.63
CA GLU A 12 18.80 2.32 -11.70
C GLU A 12 17.34 2.04 -12.08
N TYR A 13 16.47 2.96 -11.71
CA TYR A 13 15.11 2.99 -12.21
C TYR A 13 15.15 3.23 -13.72
N LEU A 14 14.86 2.21 -14.50
CA LEU A 14 14.70 2.32 -15.96
C LEU A 14 13.63 3.37 -16.23
N LYS A 15 14.04 4.50 -16.78
CA LYS A 15 13.16 5.57 -17.25
C LYS A 15 12.29 5.01 -18.37
N CYS A 16 10.99 4.97 -18.17
CA CYS A 16 10.06 4.61 -19.22
C CYS A 16 10.00 5.73 -20.27
N PRO A 17 10.35 5.51 -21.54
CA PRO A 17 10.44 6.57 -22.55
C PRO A 17 9.08 7.12 -23.01
N ALA A 18 7.96 6.49 -22.65
CA ALA A 18 6.64 6.80 -23.22
C ALA A 18 5.74 7.70 -22.39
N LEU A 19 6.12 8.06 -21.15
CA LEU A 19 5.29 8.88 -20.26
C LEU A 19 6.13 10.04 -19.70
N GLY A 20 5.64 11.27 -19.92
CA GLY A 20 6.29 12.49 -19.44
C GLY A 20 6.62 12.42 -17.95
N LYS A 21 7.50 13.30 -17.48
CA LYS A 21 8.20 13.32 -16.17
C LYS A 21 7.35 13.07 -14.89
N ARG A 22 6.03 12.88 -15.00
CA ARG A 22 5.10 12.77 -13.86
C ARG A 22 4.75 11.35 -13.42
N ASN A 23 5.08 10.28 -14.18
CA ASN A 23 4.61 8.91 -13.90
C ASN A 23 5.70 7.83 -13.99
N ALA A 24 6.96 8.17 -13.74
CA ALA A 24 8.10 7.26 -13.94
C ALA A 24 8.26 6.15 -12.88
N ALA A 25 7.48 6.16 -11.79
CA ALA A 25 7.73 5.30 -10.63
C ALA A 25 7.34 3.83 -10.81
N TRP A 26 6.59 3.47 -11.87
CA TRP A 26 5.94 2.16 -11.97
C TRP A 26 6.21 1.38 -13.27
N CYS A 27 7.16 1.81 -14.09
CA CYS A 27 7.53 1.07 -15.29
C CYS A 27 8.38 -0.15 -14.95
N ARG A 28 7.78 -1.35 -15.00
CA ARG A 28 8.47 -2.63 -15.11
C ARG A 28 8.21 -3.24 -16.49
N PRO A 29 9.22 -3.89 -17.11
CA PRO A 29 9.04 -4.54 -18.41
C PRO A 29 8.04 -5.71 -18.39
N ASP A 30 7.73 -6.27 -17.19
CA ASP A 30 6.91 -7.48 -17.04
C ASP A 30 5.45 -7.20 -16.59
N PHE A 31 5.13 -5.99 -16.19
CA PHE A 31 3.74 -5.58 -16.04
C PHE A 31 3.24 -5.13 -17.39
N GLY A 32 2.22 -5.82 -17.92
CA GLY A 32 1.58 -5.45 -19.18
C GLY A 32 1.39 -3.93 -19.25
N GLN A 33 1.64 -3.33 -20.40
CA GLN A 33 1.82 -1.87 -20.65
C GLN A 33 0.71 -0.93 -20.13
N ASN A 34 -0.26 -1.43 -19.35
CA ASN A 34 -1.46 -0.71 -18.91
C ASN A 34 -1.69 -0.61 -17.40
N THR A 35 -0.78 -1.08 -16.54
CA THR A 35 -0.98 -1.05 -15.08
C THR A 35 0.03 -0.15 -14.36
N ALA A 36 0.17 1.09 -14.83
CA ALA A 36 0.87 2.12 -14.08
C ALA A 36 -0.07 2.64 -12.98
N MET A 37 0.11 2.22 -11.72
CA MET A 37 -0.55 2.89 -10.60
C MET A 37 -0.13 4.37 -10.59
N PRO A 38 -1.06 5.33 -10.65
CA PRO A 38 -0.73 6.74 -10.53
C PRO A 38 -0.28 7.05 -9.10
N ALA A 39 0.98 6.77 -8.80
CA ALA A 39 1.59 7.16 -7.55
C ALA A 39 2.03 8.62 -7.65
N SER A 40 1.10 9.56 -7.48
CA SER A 40 1.49 10.93 -7.20
C SER A 40 2.05 10.99 -5.79
N SER A 41 3.26 11.56 -5.61
CA SER A 41 3.76 11.95 -4.31
C SER A 41 2.77 12.91 -3.64
N PHE A 42 2.91 13.13 -2.33
CA PHE A 42 2.05 14.11 -1.64
C PHE A 42 2.15 15.49 -2.30
N ASP A 43 3.35 15.90 -2.71
CA ASP A 43 3.60 17.22 -3.29
C ASP A 43 3.09 17.37 -4.72
N ASP A 44 3.06 16.27 -5.49
CA ASP A 44 2.52 16.25 -6.86
C ASP A 44 0.99 16.12 -6.91
N ALA A 45 0.34 15.83 -5.77
CA ALA A 45 -1.11 15.70 -5.70
C ALA A 45 -1.80 17.07 -5.87
N ASN A 46 -2.97 17.08 -6.50
CA ASN A 46 -3.77 18.29 -6.58
C ASN A 46 -4.21 18.80 -5.19
N VAL A 47 -4.58 20.08 -5.09
CA VAL A 47 -4.90 20.74 -3.81
C VAL A 47 -5.99 19.98 -3.04
N LEU A 48 -7.03 19.47 -3.72
CA LEU A 48 -8.11 18.73 -3.08
C LEU A 48 -7.60 17.43 -2.46
N HIS A 49 -6.80 16.67 -3.20
CA HIS A 49 -6.20 15.42 -2.68
C HIS A 49 -5.24 15.69 -1.52
N ARG A 50 -4.45 16.76 -1.58
CA ARG A 50 -3.55 17.17 -0.47
C ARG A 50 -4.34 17.50 0.79
N THR A 51 -5.41 18.28 0.69
CA THR A 51 -6.26 18.62 1.84
C THR A 51 -6.94 17.39 2.43
N MET A 52 -7.43 16.47 1.61
CA MET A 52 -8.02 15.21 2.07
C MET A 52 -7.00 14.31 2.77
N ARG A 53 -5.79 14.16 2.22
CA ARG A 53 -4.70 13.41 2.86
C ARG A 53 -4.28 14.05 4.19
N ALA A 54 -4.19 15.39 4.23
CA ALA A 54 -3.87 16.13 5.45
C ALA A 54 -4.96 15.97 6.53
N PHE A 55 -6.24 16.02 6.15
CA PHE A 55 -7.36 15.80 7.07
C PHE A 55 -7.38 14.35 7.60
N ALA A 56 -7.22 13.35 6.73
CA ALA A 56 -7.13 11.95 7.14
C ALA A 56 -6.00 11.69 8.15
N ALA A 57 -4.91 12.45 8.07
CA ALA A 57 -3.78 12.42 9.00
C ALA A 57 -4.03 13.17 10.32
N THR A 58 -5.27 13.57 10.65
CA THR A 58 -5.65 14.17 11.93
C THR A 58 -6.36 13.17 12.84
N LYS A 59 -6.39 13.47 14.18
CA LYS A 59 -7.17 12.65 15.14
C LYS A 59 -8.66 12.61 14.76
N ALA A 60 -9.22 13.72 14.28
CA ALA A 60 -10.61 13.80 13.84
C ALA A 60 -10.86 12.96 12.59
N GLY A 61 -9.98 13.04 11.58
CA GLY A 61 -10.03 12.19 10.39
C GLY A 61 -9.95 10.71 10.74
N ARG A 62 -9.02 10.32 11.63
CA ARG A 62 -8.91 8.95 12.12
C ARG A 62 -10.22 8.48 12.77
N LEU A 63 -10.83 9.28 13.66
CA LEU A 63 -12.06 8.90 14.35
C LEU A 63 -13.22 8.70 13.38
N LEU A 64 -13.28 9.51 12.31
CA LEU A 64 -14.30 9.43 11.28
C LEU A 64 -14.04 8.26 10.31
N PHE A 65 -12.81 8.09 9.83
CA PHE A 65 -12.50 7.12 8.77
C PHE A 65 -12.26 5.70 9.29
N ALA A 66 -11.68 5.51 10.48
CA ALA A 66 -11.39 4.19 10.99
C ALA A 66 -12.62 3.24 11.04
N PRO A 67 -13.81 3.66 11.48
CA PRO A 67 -14.99 2.80 11.47
C PRO A 67 -15.73 2.77 10.13
N THR A 68 -15.66 3.81 9.31
CA THR A 68 -16.55 3.99 8.12
C THR A 68 -15.87 3.66 6.80
N ALA A 69 -14.56 3.91 6.66
CA ALA A 69 -13.83 3.70 5.41
C ALA A 69 -13.95 2.26 4.90
N HIS A 70 -13.89 1.28 5.79
CA HIS A 70 -14.01 -0.12 5.44
C HIS A 70 -15.34 -0.48 4.77
N HIS A 71 -16.46 0.06 5.26
CA HIS A 71 -17.78 -0.18 4.68
C HIS A 71 -17.96 0.52 3.34
N LEU A 72 -17.47 1.77 3.23
CA LEU A 72 -17.51 2.53 1.98
C LEU A 72 -16.62 1.88 0.90
N ASP A 73 -15.43 1.44 1.25
CA ASP A 73 -14.53 0.75 0.32
C ASP A 73 -15.12 -0.58 -0.17
N GLN A 74 -15.75 -1.36 0.72
CA GLN A 74 -16.43 -2.58 0.33
C GLN A 74 -17.60 -2.33 -0.64
N LEU A 75 -18.39 -1.30 -0.38
CA LEU A 75 -19.51 -0.94 -1.25
C LEU A 75 -19.02 -0.45 -2.62
N LEU A 76 -18.05 0.46 -2.65
CA LEU A 76 -17.46 0.98 -3.89
C LEU A 76 -16.75 -0.10 -4.69
N SER A 77 -16.00 -0.98 -4.02
CA SER A 77 -15.34 -2.12 -4.67
C SER A 77 -16.35 -3.02 -5.37
N LYS A 78 -17.47 -3.33 -4.72
CA LYS A 78 -18.55 -4.14 -5.32
C LYS A 78 -19.22 -3.44 -6.50
N LEU A 79 -19.46 -2.12 -6.40
CA LEU A 79 -20.12 -1.35 -7.45
C LEU A 79 -19.22 -1.04 -8.65
N THR A 80 -17.92 -1.10 -8.49
CA THR A 80 -16.93 -0.74 -9.53
C THR A 80 -16.08 -1.91 -9.99
N ASP A 81 -16.45 -3.16 -9.66
CA ASP A 81 -15.66 -4.37 -9.95
C ASP A 81 -14.19 -4.23 -9.53
N GLY A 82 -13.96 -3.66 -8.34
CA GLY A 82 -12.62 -3.46 -7.81
C GLY A 82 -11.79 -2.34 -8.44
N LYS A 83 -12.37 -1.56 -9.38
CA LYS A 83 -11.63 -0.51 -10.10
C LYS A 83 -11.38 0.74 -9.27
N ARG A 84 -12.21 1.02 -8.25
CA ARG A 84 -12.14 2.25 -7.47
C ARG A 84 -12.32 1.99 -5.98
N THR A 85 -11.55 2.72 -5.16
CA THR A 85 -11.70 2.77 -3.71
C THR A 85 -12.04 4.18 -3.28
N PHE A 86 -12.62 4.34 -2.11
CA PHE A 86 -12.91 5.66 -1.57
C PHE A 86 -11.63 6.48 -1.38
N ALA A 87 -10.58 5.86 -0.84
CA ALA A 87 -9.28 6.50 -0.65
C ALA A 87 -8.65 6.91 -2.00
N GLY A 88 -8.77 6.07 -3.04
CA GLY A 88 -8.31 6.38 -4.38
C GLY A 88 -9.03 7.57 -4.99
N ILE A 89 -10.38 7.62 -4.90
CA ILE A 89 -11.18 8.72 -5.45
C ILE A 89 -10.97 10.01 -4.64
N ALA A 90 -11.10 9.95 -3.31
CA ALA A 90 -11.12 11.13 -2.46
C ALA A 90 -9.74 11.73 -2.24
N ALA A 91 -8.70 10.90 -2.11
CA ALA A 91 -7.35 11.33 -1.78
C ALA A 91 -6.33 11.08 -2.90
N GLY A 92 -6.72 10.46 -4.02
CA GLY A 92 -5.80 10.10 -5.10
C GLY A 92 -4.68 9.16 -4.63
N LEU A 93 -4.95 8.33 -3.61
CA LEU A 93 -3.96 7.39 -3.08
C LEU A 93 -3.94 6.12 -3.93
N PRO A 94 -2.75 5.58 -4.23
CA PRO A 94 -2.63 4.28 -4.86
C PRO A 94 -3.22 3.22 -3.94
N SER A 95 -4.31 2.60 -4.38
CA SER A 95 -5.09 1.68 -3.56
C SER A 95 -4.95 0.25 -4.05
N VAL A 96 -4.72 -0.65 -3.12
CA VAL A 96 -4.72 -2.10 -3.31
C VAL A 96 -5.94 -2.67 -2.61
N ILE A 97 -6.73 -3.45 -3.32
CA ILE A 97 -7.77 -4.28 -2.73
C ILE A 97 -7.15 -5.65 -2.46
N LEU A 98 -7.00 -5.97 -1.18
CA LEU A 98 -6.40 -7.21 -0.70
C LEU A 98 -7.48 -8.15 -0.18
N THR A 99 -7.57 -9.34 -0.74
CA THR A 99 -8.43 -10.42 -0.24
C THR A 99 -7.56 -11.51 0.39
N THR A 100 -7.83 -11.80 1.66
CA THR A 100 -7.13 -12.80 2.48
C THR A 100 -8.07 -13.85 3.01
N THR A 101 -7.56 -15.04 3.38
CA THR A 101 -8.32 -16.05 4.11
C THR A 101 -8.33 -15.72 5.60
N GLY A 102 -9.50 -15.54 6.19
CA GLY A 102 -9.64 -15.23 7.61
C GLY A 102 -9.05 -16.31 8.51
N ALA A 103 -8.04 -15.98 9.31
CA ALA A 103 -7.28 -16.93 10.14
C ALA A 103 -8.15 -17.78 11.08
N LYS A 104 -9.26 -17.19 11.58
CA LYS A 104 -10.19 -17.92 12.48
C LYS A 104 -11.40 -18.51 11.76
N SER A 105 -11.85 -17.90 10.66
CA SER A 105 -13.13 -18.25 10.03
C SER A 105 -12.98 -19.05 8.74
N GLY A 106 -11.77 -19.09 8.15
CA GLY A 106 -11.54 -19.66 6.82
C GLY A 106 -12.23 -18.90 5.67
N LYS A 107 -13.00 -17.84 5.98
CA LYS A 107 -13.78 -17.10 4.98
C LYS A 107 -12.94 -16.00 4.33
N PRO A 108 -13.17 -15.68 3.04
CA PRO A 108 -12.53 -14.55 2.38
C PRO A 108 -12.81 -13.24 3.12
N ARG A 109 -11.77 -12.39 3.25
CA ARG A 109 -11.83 -11.08 3.87
C ARG A 109 -11.12 -10.07 2.99
N THR A 110 -11.85 -9.07 2.54
CA THR A 110 -11.37 -8.04 1.62
C THR A 110 -11.19 -6.72 2.34
N VAL A 111 -10.09 -6.02 2.05
CA VAL A 111 -9.77 -4.71 2.60
C VAL A 111 -9.06 -3.86 1.54
N ALA A 112 -9.35 -2.56 1.51
CA ALA A 112 -8.59 -1.59 0.71
C ALA A 112 -7.42 -1.04 1.55
N LEU A 113 -6.23 -0.99 0.96
CA LEU A 113 -4.98 -0.57 1.60
C LEU A 113 -4.21 0.40 0.71
N LEU A 114 -3.31 1.18 1.31
CA LEU A 114 -2.30 1.93 0.58
C LEU A 114 -1.34 0.95 -0.10
N GLY A 115 -1.26 1.00 -1.41
CA GLY A 115 -0.29 0.26 -2.20
C GLY A 115 1.03 1.03 -2.31
N ILE A 116 2.13 0.37 -2.01
CA ILE A 116 3.48 0.94 -2.11
C ILE A 116 4.27 0.13 -3.14
N PRO A 117 4.90 0.78 -4.12
CA PRO A 117 5.64 0.08 -5.16
C PRO A 117 6.77 -0.76 -4.59
N HIS A 118 6.86 -2.01 -5.05
CA HIS A 118 7.95 -2.90 -4.70
C HIS A 118 8.44 -3.68 -5.92
N PRO A 119 9.76 -3.98 -6.03
CA PRO A 119 10.31 -4.75 -7.16
C PRO A 119 9.62 -6.09 -7.42
N ASP A 120 9.18 -6.80 -6.40
CA ASP A 120 8.52 -8.11 -6.52
C ASP A 120 6.99 -8.01 -6.72
N GLY A 121 6.41 -6.81 -6.77
CA GLY A 121 4.97 -6.62 -6.85
C GLY A 121 4.52 -5.36 -6.13
N VAL A 122 3.69 -5.49 -5.10
CA VAL A 122 3.21 -4.36 -4.30
C VAL A 122 3.46 -4.63 -2.81
N ALA A 123 3.80 -3.59 -2.05
CA ALA A 123 3.91 -3.67 -0.60
C ALA A 123 2.75 -2.95 0.09
N VAL A 124 2.42 -3.42 1.30
CA VAL A 124 1.39 -2.84 2.17
C VAL A 124 1.92 -2.75 3.60
N VAL A 125 1.52 -1.71 4.34
CA VAL A 125 1.95 -1.49 5.73
C VAL A 125 0.80 -1.70 6.72
N ALA A 126 1.09 -2.39 7.84
CA ALA A 126 0.10 -2.74 8.85
C ALA A 126 -0.14 -1.61 9.86
N ALA A 127 -0.36 -0.39 9.35
CA ALA A 127 -0.48 0.82 10.16
C ALA A 127 -1.74 0.85 11.03
N ASN A 128 -2.89 0.38 10.51
CA ASN A 128 -4.17 0.33 11.24
C ASN A 128 -4.57 1.68 11.86
N TYR A 129 -4.40 2.77 11.11
CA TYR A 129 -4.66 4.14 11.59
C TYR A 129 -3.94 4.46 12.93
N GLY A 130 -2.78 3.87 13.18
CA GLY A 130 -2.05 4.01 14.44
C GLY A 130 -2.73 3.35 15.65
N GLY A 131 -3.60 2.37 15.43
CA GLY A 131 -4.22 1.60 16.53
C GLY A 131 -3.19 0.74 17.28
N ALA A 132 -3.47 0.42 18.55
CA ALA A 132 -2.57 -0.36 19.39
C ALA A 132 -2.40 -1.83 18.96
N LYS A 133 -3.29 -2.34 18.08
CA LYS A 133 -3.26 -3.73 17.59
C LYS A 133 -3.01 -3.75 16.10
N HIS A 134 -2.37 -4.82 15.62
CA HIS A 134 -2.29 -5.07 14.18
C HIS A 134 -3.68 -5.27 13.56
N PRO A 135 -3.88 -4.90 12.28
CA PRO A 135 -5.15 -5.13 11.58
C PRO A 135 -5.40 -6.63 11.39
N ALA A 136 -6.67 -7.00 11.18
CA ALA A 136 -7.05 -8.40 11.01
C ALA A 136 -6.34 -9.09 9.83
N TRP A 137 -6.18 -8.39 8.70
CA TRP A 137 -5.51 -8.92 7.52
C TRP A 137 -4.03 -9.29 7.76
N TYR A 138 -3.35 -8.60 8.67
CA TYR A 138 -1.99 -8.94 9.10
C TYR A 138 -1.94 -10.36 9.70
N HIS A 139 -2.87 -10.68 10.61
CA HIS A 139 -2.96 -11.99 11.22
C HIS A 139 -3.38 -13.06 10.20
N ASN A 140 -4.24 -12.68 9.25
CA ASN A 140 -4.65 -13.58 8.17
C ASN A 140 -3.45 -13.97 7.30
N LEU A 141 -2.65 -13.01 6.84
CA LEU A 141 -1.47 -13.28 6.02
C LEU A 141 -0.38 -14.05 6.77
N LYS A 142 -0.24 -13.84 8.07
CA LYS A 142 0.68 -14.65 8.89
C LYS A 142 0.23 -16.10 9.02
N ALA A 143 -1.07 -16.36 9.05
CA ALA A 143 -1.63 -17.71 9.13
C ALA A 143 -1.69 -18.39 7.75
N ASN A 144 -2.00 -17.63 6.70
CA ASN A 144 -2.04 -18.10 5.33
C ASN A 144 -1.51 -17.00 4.39
N PRO A 145 -0.32 -17.18 3.79
CA PRO A 145 0.28 -16.19 2.93
C PRO A 145 -0.38 -16.04 1.56
N ALA A 146 -1.28 -16.95 1.17
CA ALA A 146 -2.01 -16.84 -0.08
C ALA A 146 -3.04 -15.71 -0.01
N ALA A 147 -3.04 -14.86 -1.01
CA ALA A 147 -3.94 -13.72 -1.12
C ALA A 147 -4.29 -13.43 -2.58
N THR A 148 -5.39 -12.70 -2.79
CA THR A 148 -5.72 -12.12 -4.09
C THR A 148 -5.56 -10.61 -3.99
N VAL A 149 -4.90 -10.03 -4.99
CA VAL A 149 -4.63 -8.59 -5.09
C VAL A 149 -5.37 -8.03 -6.29
N THR A 150 -6.08 -6.91 -6.10
CA THR A 150 -6.68 -6.17 -7.20
C THR A 150 -6.19 -4.72 -7.18
N ILE A 151 -5.67 -4.23 -8.30
CA ILE A 151 -5.24 -2.86 -8.52
C ILE A 151 -5.87 -2.36 -9.80
N GLU A 152 -6.66 -1.29 -9.73
CA GLU A 152 -7.34 -0.68 -10.90
C GLU A 152 -8.13 -1.66 -11.77
N GLY A 153 -8.63 -2.73 -11.15
CA GLY A 153 -9.41 -3.79 -11.82
C GLY A 153 -8.56 -4.96 -12.36
N ASP A 154 -7.24 -4.86 -12.38
CA ASP A 154 -6.36 -6.01 -12.62
C ASP A 154 -6.25 -6.84 -11.35
N THR A 155 -6.58 -8.13 -11.45
CA THR A 155 -6.65 -9.06 -10.32
C THR A 155 -5.71 -10.24 -10.54
N TRP A 156 -4.90 -10.57 -9.53
CA TRP A 156 -4.01 -11.72 -9.57
C TRP A 156 -3.86 -12.37 -8.19
N ASP A 157 -3.46 -13.63 -8.20
CA ASP A 157 -3.07 -14.35 -6.98
C ASP A 157 -1.66 -13.93 -6.57
N ALA A 158 -1.50 -13.71 -5.28
CA ALA A 158 -0.24 -13.26 -4.69
C ALA A 158 0.17 -14.15 -3.52
N THR A 159 1.47 -14.26 -3.32
CA THR A 159 2.04 -14.82 -2.09
C THR A 159 2.61 -13.68 -1.24
N ALA A 160 2.10 -13.55 -0.02
CA ALA A 160 2.54 -12.53 0.92
C ALA A 160 3.74 -13.02 1.74
N ARG A 161 4.71 -12.13 1.95
CA ARG A 161 5.79 -12.34 2.91
C ARG A 161 6.03 -11.08 3.74
N LEU A 162 6.51 -11.24 4.96
CA LEU A 162 7.02 -10.08 5.70
C LEU A 162 8.22 -9.50 4.96
N ALA A 163 8.29 -8.18 4.95
CA ALA A 163 9.46 -7.47 4.46
C ALA A 163 10.65 -7.71 5.40
N THR A 164 11.84 -7.85 4.84
CA THR A 164 13.07 -7.79 5.63
C THR A 164 13.26 -6.40 6.25
N PRO A 165 14.08 -6.22 7.29
CA PRO A 165 14.29 -4.90 7.88
C PRO A 165 14.68 -3.81 6.88
N GLY A 166 15.59 -4.09 5.95
CA GLY A 166 16.00 -3.14 4.91
C GLY A 166 14.87 -2.81 3.92
N GLU A 167 14.14 -3.82 3.45
CA GLU A 167 12.96 -3.62 2.59
C GLU A 167 11.86 -2.82 3.30
N ARG A 168 11.65 -3.09 4.58
CA ARG A 168 10.66 -2.37 5.39
C ARG A 168 10.98 -0.88 5.44
N ASP A 169 12.24 -0.51 5.63
CA ASP A 169 12.66 0.89 5.69
C ASP A 169 12.52 1.59 4.33
N GLU A 170 12.81 0.91 3.23
CA GLU A 170 12.55 1.43 1.89
C GLU A 170 11.05 1.59 1.61
N ILE A 171 10.23 0.58 1.96
CA ILE A 171 8.76 0.61 1.84
C ILE A 171 8.20 1.76 2.67
N TRP A 172 8.71 1.94 3.90
CA TRP A 172 8.30 3.02 4.78
C TRP A 172 8.57 4.38 4.19
N THR A 173 9.81 4.61 3.71
CA THR A 173 10.20 5.87 3.08
C THR A 173 9.28 6.23 1.92
N LYS A 174 9.07 5.30 0.99
CA LYS A 174 8.15 5.49 -0.14
C LYS A 174 6.70 5.71 0.31
N GLY A 175 6.26 4.97 1.33
CA GLY A 175 4.93 5.12 1.89
C GLY A 175 4.69 6.51 2.48
N VAL A 176 5.67 7.08 3.17
CA VAL A 176 5.62 8.43 3.73
C VAL A 176 5.63 9.49 2.62
N GLU A 177 6.40 9.31 1.54
CA GLU A 177 6.36 10.19 0.35
C GLU A 177 4.97 10.26 -0.27
N ILE A 178 4.24 9.15 -0.31
CA ILE A 178 2.87 9.07 -0.85
C ILE A 178 1.85 9.62 0.16
N TYR A 179 1.98 9.21 1.43
CA TYR A 179 1.06 9.57 2.52
C TYR A 179 1.83 9.91 3.79
N PRO A 180 2.17 11.18 4.03
CA PRO A 180 2.91 11.62 5.23
C PRO A 180 2.23 11.28 6.55
N GLY A 181 0.92 10.99 6.53
CA GLY A 181 0.15 10.54 7.70
C GLY A 181 0.69 9.26 8.35
N LEU A 182 1.42 8.42 7.63
CA LEU A 182 2.04 7.20 8.18
C LEU A 182 2.96 7.51 9.36
N THR A 183 3.70 8.62 9.33
CA THR A 183 4.56 9.05 10.45
C THR A 183 3.75 9.30 11.73
N LYS A 184 2.58 9.94 11.59
CA LYS A 184 1.67 10.15 12.73
C LYS A 184 1.06 8.85 13.21
N GLU A 185 0.71 7.94 12.30
CA GLU A 185 0.17 6.63 12.65
C GLU A 185 1.18 5.79 13.43
N GLN A 186 2.49 5.86 13.09
CA GLN A 186 3.53 5.23 13.89
C GLN A 186 3.60 5.82 15.30
N ALA A 187 3.55 7.15 15.43
CA ALA A 187 3.54 7.80 16.73
C ALA A 187 2.31 7.43 17.57
N TRP A 188 1.14 7.26 16.96
CA TRP A 188 -0.08 6.85 17.65
C TRP A 188 -0.11 5.36 18.00
N ALA A 189 0.62 4.53 17.27
CA ALA A 189 0.74 3.11 17.54
C ALA A 189 1.54 2.80 18.82
N GLY A 190 2.24 3.81 19.38
CA GLY A 190 3.09 3.65 20.56
C GLY A 190 4.25 2.69 20.29
N ASP A 191 4.43 1.73 21.19
CA ASP A 191 5.51 0.72 21.09
C ASP A 191 5.27 -0.34 20.00
N ARG A 192 4.10 -0.33 19.36
CA ARG A 192 3.79 -1.28 18.29
C ARG A 192 4.61 -0.97 17.04
N HIS A 193 5.49 -1.88 16.69
CA HIS A 193 6.20 -1.81 15.42
C HIS A 193 5.23 -2.04 14.25
N ILE A 194 5.20 -1.10 13.28
CA ILE A 194 4.39 -1.24 12.07
C ILE A 194 5.16 -2.08 11.07
N GLU A 195 4.66 -3.29 10.84
CA GLU A 195 5.22 -4.24 9.88
C GLU A 195 4.76 -3.94 8.45
N ALA A 196 5.54 -4.39 7.49
CA ALA A 196 5.21 -4.36 6.08
C ALA A 196 5.16 -5.78 5.48
N PHE A 197 4.27 -5.98 4.52
CA PHE A 197 4.22 -7.18 3.70
C PHE A 197 4.53 -6.84 2.25
N VAL A 198 5.26 -7.72 1.58
CA VAL A 198 5.43 -7.74 0.14
C VAL A 198 4.48 -8.80 -0.43
N LEU A 199 3.63 -8.38 -1.36
CA LEU A 199 2.66 -9.22 -2.07
C LEU A 199 3.26 -9.52 -3.44
N LYS A 200 3.88 -10.69 -3.53
CA LYS A 200 4.56 -11.15 -4.76
C LYS A 200 3.54 -11.77 -5.71
N ARG A 201 3.64 -11.39 -6.98
CA ARG A 201 2.86 -11.99 -8.06
C ARG A 201 3.39 -13.36 -8.46
#